data_692d4b400984e3a9184a9089094dbc45
#
_entry.id   692d4b400984e3a9184a9089094dbc45
#
_cell.length_a   1.000
_cell.length_b   1.000
_cell.length_c   1.000
_cell.angle_alpha   90.00
_cell.angle_beta   90.00
_cell.angle_gamma   90.00
#
_symmetry.space_group_name_H-M   'P 1'
#
loop_
_entity.id
_entity.type
_entity.pdbx_description
1 polymer ?
#
loop_
_entity_poly.entity_id
_entity_poly.type
_entity_poly.pdbx_seq_one_letter_code
_entity_poly.pdbx_strand_id
1 'polypeptide(L)'
;LMQKELKQPVAFNHVLHVDEQGMDCRQCHFAGPDGQFSGVPTTASCAECHSEAIGNTPEEIRFVQDYVQTGREIRSEWLIYLKQPDNVFFSHSVHSVERCSTCHTEYAENPGALCKVCHIDMSKVTTPPVYSENRLSGYPKGTMLMWDCERCHANPNHLSPATNANNACFVCHR
;
A
#
# COMPACT_ATOMS: atom_id res chain seq x y z
N LEU A 1 -1.72 14.27 -23.90
CA LEU A 1 -0.94 13.03 -23.72
C LEU A 1 0.21 13.18 -22.72
N MET A 2 -0.07 13.83 -21.58
CA MET A 2 0.90 13.99 -20.50
C MET A 2 0.94 12.79 -19.54
N GLN A 3 -0.02 11.87 -19.65
CA GLN A 3 -0.09 10.66 -18.85
C GLN A 3 0.42 9.44 -19.64
N LYS A 4 1.10 8.54 -18.94
CA LYS A 4 1.50 7.23 -19.41
C LYS A 4 0.74 6.18 -18.59
N GLU A 5 0.04 5.30 -19.28
CA GLU A 5 -0.71 4.22 -18.67
C GLU A 5 0.03 2.90 -18.82
N LEU A 6 0.08 2.14 -17.73
CA LEU A 6 0.73 0.83 -17.66
C LEU A 6 -0.17 -0.15 -16.93
N LYS A 7 0.03 -1.43 -17.21
CA LYS A 7 -0.64 -2.52 -16.48
C LYS A 7 0.31 -3.08 -15.42
N GLN A 8 -0.27 -3.55 -14.32
CA GLN A 8 0.46 -4.30 -13.31
C GLN A 8 1.02 -5.61 -13.90
N PRO A 9 2.12 -6.14 -13.38
CA PRO A 9 2.72 -7.38 -13.87
C PRO A 9 1.78 -8.58 -13.73
N VAL A 10 0.94 -8.58 -12.70
CA VAL A 10 -0.08 -9.59 -12.43
C VAL A 10 -1.40 -8.90 -12.12
N ALA A 11 -2.50 -9.43 -12.65
CA ALA A 11 -3.86 -8.96 -12.36
C ALA A 11 -4.34 -9.51 -11.00
N PHE A 12 -3.70 -9.08 -9.90
CA PHE A 12 -4.00 -9.55 -8.56
C PHE A 12 -5.41 -9.19 -8.11
N ASN A 13 -6.15 -10.16 -7.60
CA ASN A 13 -7.53 -10.00 -7.13
C ASN A 13 -7.56 -9.87 -5.60
N HIS A 14 -7.69 -8.64 -5.10
CA HIS A 14 -7.78 -8.40 -3.66
C HIS A 14 -9.09 -8.93 -3.06
N VAL A 15 -10.22 -8.86 -3.77
CA VAL A 15 -11.51 -9.40 -3.28
C VAL A 15 -11.37 -10.89 -2.95
N LEU A 16 -10.79 -11.67 -3.86
CA LEU A 16 -10.56 -13.10 -3.64
C LEU A 16 -9.76 -13.35 -2.35
N HIS A 17 -8.68 -12.62 -2.13
CA HIS A 17 -7.79 -12.84 -0.99
C HIS A 17 -8.36 -12.28 0.32
N VAL A 18 -8.94 -11.09 0.29
CA VAL A 18 -9.41 -10.39 1.50
C VAL A 18 -10.81 -10.87 1.92
N ASP A 19 -11.77 -10.89 0.99
CA ASP A 19 -13.16 -11.22 1.33
C ASP A 19 -13.40 -12.73 1.32
N GLU A 20 -12.93 -13.45 0.30
CA GLU A 20 -13.25 -14.87 0.15
C GLU A 20 -12.30 -15.76 0.97
N GLN A 21 -11.01 -15.42 1.05
CA GLN A 21 -10.03 -16.16 1.85
C GLN A 21 -9.82 -15.57 3.26
N GLY A 22 -10.45 -14.43 3.58
CA GLY A 22 -10.39 -13.81 4.90
C GLY A 22 -9.03 -13.28 5.33
N MET A 23 -8.17 -12.93 4.37
CA MET A 23 -6.82 -12.44 4.65
C MET A 23 -6.82 -10.98 5.11
N ASP A 24 -6.10 -10.68 6.19
CA ASP A 24 -5.86 -9.30 6.65
C ASP A 24 -4.80 -8.61 5.78
N CYS A 25 -4.91 -7.29 5.64
CA CYS A 25 -3.95 -6.50 4.86
C CYS A 25 -2.50 -6.73 5.28
N ARG A 26 -2.26 -6.92 6.58
CA ARG A 26 -0.91 -7.09 7.16
C ARG A 26 -0.29 -8.45 6.94
N GLN A 27 -1.04 -9.44 6.45
CA GLN A 27 -0.47 -10.71 6.04
C GLN A 27 0.40 -10.58 4.78
N CYS A 28 0.08 -9.61 3.93
CA CYS A 28 0.84 -9.33 2.71
C CYS A 28 1.63 -8.01 2.79
N HIS A 29 1.07 -7.00 3.48
CA HIS A 29 1.65 -5.68 3.68
C HIS A 29 2.11 -5.50 5.13
N PHE A 30 3.15 -6.23 5.53
CA PHE A 30 3.62 -6.28 6.92
C PHE A 30 4.76 -5.28 7.20
N ALA A 31 5.01 -5.01 8.46
CA ALA A 31 6.22 -4.33 8.91
C ALA A 31 7.27 -5.38 9.29
N GLY A 32 8.49 -5.20 8.81
CA GLY A 32 9.63 -6.05 9.16
C GLY A 32 10.07 -5.88 10.62
N PRO A 33 10.98 -6.76 11.11
CA PRO A 33 11.48 -6.68 12.50
C PRO A 33 12.22 -5.37 12.81
N ASP A 34 12.72 -4.69 11.78
CA ASP A 34 13.36 -3.37 11.84
C ASP A 34 12.36 -2.20 11.89
N GLY A 35 11.06 -2.50 11.87
CA GLY A 35 9.97 -1.52 11.81
C GLY A 35 9.75 -0.89 10.44
N GLN A 36 10.49 -1.32 9.41
CA GLN A 36 10.25 -0.87 8.05
C GLN A 36 9.02 -1.58 7.45
N PHE A 37 8.18 -0.82 6.79
CA PHE A 37 7.01 -1.37 6.10
C PHE A 37 7.44 -2.09 4.81
N SER A 38 6.91 -3.30 4.60
CA SER A 38 7.28 -4.13 3.44
C SER A 38 6.89 -3.53 2.09
N GLY A 39 5.89 -2.66 2.07
CA GLY A 39 5.28 -2.12 0.85
C GLY A 39 4.42 -3.17 0.15
N VAL A 40 4.94 -3.72 -0.94
CA VAL A 40 4.29 -4.79 -1.71
C VAL A 40 4.93 -6.14 -1.39
N PRO A 41 4.17 -7.25 -1.44
CA PRO A 41 4.69 -8.58 -1.15
C PRO A 41 5.72 -9.03 -2.19
N THR A 42 6.59 -9.93 -1.75
CA THR A 42 7.60 -10.60 -2.58
C THR A 42 7.04 -11.84 -3.25
N THR A 43 7.75 -12.39 -4.23
CA THR A 43 7.43 -13.71 -4.79
C THR A 43 7.43 -14.79 -3.70
N ALA A 44 8.37 -14.73 -2.76
CA ALA A 44 8.45 -15.69 -1.65
C ALA A 44 7.20 -15.63 -0.76
N SER A 45 6.69 -14.42 -0.45
CA SER A 45 5.46 -14.27 0.33
C SER A 45 4.25 -14.90 -0.37
N CYS A 46 4.17 -14.78 -1.68
CA CYS A 46 3.10 -15.43 -2.46
C CYS A 46 3.25 -16.95 -2.49
N ALA A 47 4.49 -17.44 -2.61
CA ALA A 47 4.81 -18.85 -2.72
C ALA A 47 4.53 -19.64 -1.43
N GLU A 48 4.32 -18.99 -0.27
CA GLU A 48 3.89 -19.67 0.96
C GLU A 48 2.57 -20.43 0.75
N CYS A 49 1.69 -19.92 -0.12
CA CYS A 49 0.45 -20.59 -0.52
C CYS A 49 0.51 -21.08 -1.96
N HIS A 50 1.12 -20.30 -2.87
CA HIS A 50 1.17 -20.53 -4.31
C HIS A 50 2.49 -21.21 -4.76
N SER A 51 3.00 -22.18 -3.99
CA SER A 51 4.11 -23.03 -4.45
C SER A 51 3.76 -23.78 -5.74
N GLU A 52 2.47 -24.07 -5.90
CA GLU A 52 1.81 -24.56 -7.11
C GLU A 52 0.52 -23.78 -7.31
N ALA A 53 -0.09 -23.84 -8.50
CA ALA A 53 -1.38 -23.23 -8.72
C ALA A 53 -2.47 -23.95 -7.88
N ILE A 54 -3.18 -23.21 -7.04
CA ILE A 54 -4.26 -23.74 -6.19
C ILE A 54 -5.56 -23.80 -7.00
N GLY A 55 -5.78 -22.78 -7.83
CA GLY A 55 -6.92 -22.68 -8.72
C GLY A 55 -6.58 -23.06 -10.15
N ASN A 56 -7.41 -22.63 -11.06
CA ASN A 56 -7.27 -22.93 -12.49
C ASN A 56 -7.31 -21.65 -13.37
N THR A 57 -7.13 -20.48 -12.77
CA THR A 57 -7.13 -19.24 -13.54
C THR A 57 -5.85 -19.13 -14.37
N PRO A 58 -5.92 -18.70 -15.63
CA PRO A 58 -4.72 -18.52 -16.45
C PRO A 58 -3.71 -17.52 -15.82
N GLU A 59 -4.19 -16.55 -15.07
CA GLU A 59 -3.35 -15.55 -14.41
C GLU A 59 -2.52 -16.16 -13.28
N GLU A 60 -3.12 -16.98 -12.43
CA GLU A 60 -2.42 -17.69 -11.37
C GLU A 60 -1.41 -18.69 -11.92
N ILE A 61 -1.83 -19.51 -12.90
CA ILE A 61 -0.94 -20.48 -13.54
C ILE A 61 0.29 -19.77 -14.12
N ARG A 62 0.09 -18.66 -14.83
CA ARG A 62 1.17 -17.85 -15.37
C ARG A 62 2.06 -17.27 -14.28
N PHE A 63 1.48 -16.76 -13.19
CA PHE A 63 2.25 -16.24 -12.05
C PHE A 63 3.15 -17.32 -11.44
N VAL A 64 2.61 -18.51 -11.17
CA VAL A 64 3.39 -19.64 -10.61
C VAL A 64 4.52 -20.02 -11.57
N GLN A 65 4.24 -20.16 -12.85
CA GLN A 65 5.25 -20.53 -13.86
C GLN A 65 6.34 -19.47 -14.02
N ASP A 66 5.96 -18.19 -14.12
CA ASP A 66 6.88 -17.11 -14.50
C ASP A 66 7.69 -16.57 -13.31
N TYR A 67 7.15 -16.66 -12.09
CA TYR A 67 7.77 -16.09 -10.89
C TYR A 67 8.17 -17.16 -9.87
N VAL A 68 7.25 -17.99 -9.44
CA VAL A 68 7.51 -18.93 -8.35
C VAL A 68 8.48 -20.03 -8.78
N GLN A 69 8.20 -20.71 -9.89
CA GLN A 69 9.04 -21.82 -10.38
C GLN A 69 10.40 -21.34 -10.90
N THR A 70 10.49 -20.11 -11.38
CA THR A 70 11.77 -19.54 -11.85
C THR A 70 12.56 -18.87 -10.75
N GLY A 71 11.96 -18.59 -9.59
CA GLY A 71 12.56 -17.78 -8.52
C GLY A 71 12.69 -16.29 -8.87
N ARG A 72 11.98 -15.82 -9.88
CA ARG A 72 11.98 -14.41 -10.29
C ARG A 72 11.26 -13.57 -9.25
N GLU A 73 11.87 -12.46 -8.84
CA GLU A 73 11.28 -11.55 -7.85
C GLU A 73 10.32 -10.55 -8.49
N ILE A 74 9.04 -10.59 -8.11
CA ILE A 74 8.00 -9.70 -8.63
C ILE A 74 8.02 -8.32 -7.97
N ARG A 75 8.57 -8.18 -6.76
CA ARG A 75 8.49 -6.95 -5.96
C ARG A 75 8.94 -5.70 -6.70
N SER A 76 9.99 -5.80 -7.49
CA SER A 76 10.54 -4.69 -8.27
C SER A 76 9.72 -4.34 -9.51
N GLU A 77 8.76 -5.17 -9.89
CA GLU A 77 7.93 -4.99 -11.09
C GLU A 77 6.58 -4.32 -10.78
N TRP A 78 6.15 -4.32 -9.51
CA TRP A 78 4.93 -3.67 -9.11
C TRP A 78 4.96 -2.17 -9.38
N LEU A 79 3.94 -1.66 -10.01
CA LEU A 79 3.72 -0.24 -10.22
C LEU A 79 3.02 0.36 -9.00
N ILE A 80 3.72 1.20 -8.26
CA ILE A 80 3.26 1.76 -7.00
C ILE A 80 2.34 2.94 -7.25
N TYR A 81 1.06 2.83 -6.87
CA TYR A 81 0.04 3.86 -7.10
C TYR A 81 0.24 5.13 -6.31
N LEU A 82 0.86 5.04 -5.14
CA LEU A 82 1.17 6.16 -4.25
C LEU A 82 2.68 6.23 -4.06
N LYS A 83 3.32 7.23 -4.62
CA LYS A 83 4.74 7.47 -4.44
C LYS A 83 4.93 8.65 -3.49
N GLN A 84 5.80 8.49 -2.50
CA GLN A 84 6.26 9.60 -1.68
C GLN A 84 7.16 10.50 -2.54
N PRO A 85 6.90 11.83 -2.59
CA PRO A 85 7.84 12.76 -3.23
C PRO A 85 9.20 12.77 -2.54
N ASP A 86 10.27 12.94 -3.30
CA ASP A 86 11.64 12.83 -2.79
C ASP A 86 11.99 13.85 -1.69
N ASN A 87 11.28 14.98 -1.68
CA ASN A 87 11.44 16.07 -0.70
C ASN A 87 10.47 15.95 0.50
N VAL A 88 9.74 14.86 0.62
CA VAL A 88 8.75 14.63 1.70
C VAL A 88 9.15 13.40 2.50
N PHE A 89 9.24 13.54 3.80
CA PHE A 89 9.41 12.42 4.71
C PHE A 89 8.05 11.88 5.17
N PHE A 90 7.83 10.59 4.98
CA PHE A 90 6.69 9.87 5.51
C PHE A 90 7.13 8.53 6.10
N SER A 91 6.55 8.15 7.23
CA SER A 91 6.83 6.88 7.88
C SER A 91 5.54 6.15 8.23
N HIS A 92 5.33 4.96 7.67
CA HIS A 92 4.20 4.10 8.05
C HIS A 92 4.24 3.70 9.54
N SER A 93 5.40 3.54 10.15
CA SER A 93 5.51 3.17 11.56
C SER A 93 4.98 4.26 12.50
N VAL A 94 5.06 5.53 12.09
CA VAL A 94 4.47 6.65 12.84
C VAL A 94 2.96 6.74 12.62
N HIS A 95 2.48 6.32 11.45
CA HIS A 95 1.07 6.29 11.07
C HIS A 95 0.46 4.88 11.24
N SER A 96 0.98 4.13 12.20
CA SER A 96 0.57 2.75 12.46
C SER A 96 -0.75 2.66 13.23
N VAL A 97 -1.36 1.48 13.17
CA VAL A 97 -2.57 1.17 13.92
C VAL A 97 -2.34 1.37 15.43
N GLU A 98 -1.21 0.93 15.94
CA GLU A 98 -0.86 1.01 17.36
C GLU A 98 -0.85 2.45 17.88
N ARG A 99 -0.47 3.40 17.05
CA ARG A 99 -0.49 4.83 17.41
C ARG A 99 -1.86 5.47 17.22
N CYS A 100 -2.50 5.21 16.09
CA CYS A 100 -3.80 5.81 15.78
C CYS A 100 -4.91 5.27 16.68
N SER A 101 -4.90 3.99 17.03
CA SER A 101 -5.92 3.35 17.88
C SER A 101 -5.91 3.84 19.33
N THR A 102 -4.90 4.57 19.77
CA THR A 102 -4.89 5.23 21.08
C THR A 102 -6.04 6.24 21.22
N CYS A 103 -6.40 6.92 20.14
CA CYS A 103 -7.50 7.89 20.10
C CYS A 103 -8.67 7.43 19.23
N HIS A 104 -8.39 6.60 18.23
CA HIS A 104 -9.34 6.07 17.25
C HIS A 104 -9.49 4.56 17.44
N THR A 105 -10.29 4.17 18.45
CA THR A 105 -10.45 2.77 18.88
C THR A 105 -10.99 1.86 17.77
N GLU A 106 -11.73 2.42 16.81
CA GLU A 106 -12.22 1.71 15.64
C GLU A 106 -11.11 1.08 14.79
N TYR A 107 -9.89 1.62 14.83
CA TYR A 107 -8.75 1.05 14.10
C TYR A 107 -8.11 -0.14 14.83
N ALA A 108 -8.32 -0.27 16.14
CA ALA A 108 -7.89 -1.45 16.87
C ALA A 108 -8.73 -2.67 16.46
N GLU A 109 -10.03 -2.46 16.28
CA GLU A 109 -10.97 -3.50 15.87
C GLU A 109 -10.90 -3.81 14.38
N ASN A 110 -10.61 -2.80 13.56
CA ASN A 110 -10.48 -2.92 12.10
C ASN A 110 -9.22 -2.20 11.58
N PRO A 111 -8.06 -2.83 11.68
CA PRO A 111 -6.79 -2.24 11.24
C PRO A 111 -6.78 -1.82 9.77
N GLY A 112 -7.48 -2.55 8.90
CA GLY A 112 -7.62 -2.24 7.49
C GLY A 112 -8.34 -0.91 7.22
N ALA A 113 -9.16 -0.42 8.16
CA ALA A 113 -9.83 0.86 8.04
C ALA A 113 -8.83 2.02 8.05
N LEU A 114 -7.75 1.93 8.84
CA LEU A 114 -6.70 2.95 8.83
C LEU A 114 -5.99 3.07 7.48
N CYS A 115 -5.69 1.95 6.84
CA CYS A 115 -5.06 1.94 5.52
C CYS A 115 -5.90 2.72 4.49
N LYS A 116 -7.24 2.58 4.57
CA LYS A 116 -8.20 3.22 3.66
C LYS A 116 -8.35 4.73 3.85
N VAL A 117 -7.79 5.29 4.91
CA VAL A 117 -7.76 6.76 5.11
C VAL A 117 -6.88 7.44 4.05
N CYS A 118 -5.80 6.79 3.66
CA CYS A 118 -4.83 7.29 2.69
C CYS A 118 -4.83 6.51 1.38
N HIS A 119 -5.07 5.21 1.43
CA HIS A 119 -5.08 4.34 0.27
C HIS A 119 -6.50 4.13 -0.27
N ILE A 120 -6.61 3.89 -1.57
CA ILE A 120 -7.87 3.40 -2.16
C ILE A 120 -8.26 2.07 -1.50
N ASP A 121 -9.54 1.84 -1.34
CA ASP A 121 -10.04 0.58 -0.76
C ASP A 121 -9.80 -0.59 -1.71
N MET A 122 -8.60 -1.16 -1.62
CA MET A 122 -8.21 -2.31 -2.45
C MET A 122 -8.98 -3.59 -2.11
N SER A 123 -9.59 -3.70 -0.92
CA SER A 123 -10.37 -4.88 -0.55
C SER A 123 -11.56 -5.14 -1.48
N LYS A 124 -12.00 -4.14 -2.23
CA LYS A 124 -13.11 -4.24 -3.20
C LYS A 124 -12.65 -4.34 -4.65
N VAL A 125 -11.37 -4.53 -4.88
CA VAL A 125 -10.75 -4.51 -6.21
C VAL A 125 -10.52 -5.93 -6.69
N THR A 126 -11.21 -6.33 -7.76
CA THR A 126 -11.04 -7.63 -8.42
C THR A 126 -9.93 -7.62 -9.47
N THR A 127 -9.66 -6.46 -10.05
CA THR A 127 -8.60 -6.26 -11.05
C THR A 127 -7.88 -4.96 -10.73
N PRO A 128 -6.54 -4.94 -10.67
CA PRO A 128 -5.78 -3.73 -10.36
C PRO A 128 -6.20 -2.56 -11.26
N PRO A 129 -6.40 -1.36 -10.69
CA PRO A 129 -6.65 -0.17 -11.48
C PRO A 129 -5.53 0.09 -12.49
N VAL A 130 -5.85 0.74 -13.59
CA VAL A 130 -4.82 1.15 -14.56
C VAL A 130 -3.85 2.12 -13.88
N TYR A 131 -2.58 1.79 -13.89
CA TYR A 131 -1.53 2.67 -13.39
C TYR A 131 -1.32 3.82 -14.38
N SER A 132 -1.32 5.04 -13.87
CA SER A 132 -1.11 6.24 -14.67
C SER A 132 -0.09 7.14 -14.00
N GLU A 133 0.93 7.56 -14.72
CA GLU A 133 1.96 8.49 -14.25
C GLU A 133 2.09 9.70 -15.16
N ASN A 134 2.48 10.82 -14.58
CA ASN A 134 2.80 12.02 -15.33
C ASN A 134 4.18 11.83 -16.01
N ARG A 135 4.23 12.02 -17.32
CA ARG A 135 5.46 11.82 -18.13
C ARG A 135 6.59 12.79 -17.81
N LEU A 136 6.28 13.95 -17.25
CA LEU A 136 7.28 14.96 -16.92
C LEU A 136 7.85 14.75 -15.52
N SER A 137 6.98 14.53 -14.53
CA SER A 137 7.40 14.37 -13.13
C SER A 137 7.71 12.93 -12.73
N GLY A 138 7.20 11.94 -13.48
CA GLY A 138 7.31 10.52 -13.12
C GLY A 138 6.46 10.11 -11.90
N TYR A 139 5.63 11.02 -11.38
CA TYR A 139 4.77 10.68 -10.24
C TYR A 139 3.46 10.03 -10.69
N PRO A 140 3.02 8.96 -9.98
CA PRO A 140 1.72 8.35 -10.17
C PRO A 140 0.60 9.37 -9.94
N LYS A 141 -0.51 9.18 -10.65
CA LYS A 141 -1.71 10.03 -10.52
C LYS A 141 -2.27 10.05 -9.09
N GLY A 142 -2.09 8.95 -8.35
CA GLY A 142 -2.55 8.82 -6.96
C GLY A 142 -1.59 9.37 -5.91
N THR A 143 -0.45 9.97 -6.29
CA THR A 143 0.49 10.57 -5.34
C THR A 143 -0.20 11.59 -4.45
N MET A 144 -0.06 11.43 -3.14
CA MET A 144 -0.66 12.32 -2.15
C MET A 144 -0.10 13.74 -2.29
N LEU A 145 -0.98 14.70 -2.13
CA LEU A 145 -0.66 16.12 -2.14
C LEU A 145 -0.66 16.65 -0.69
N MET A 146 -0.11 17.83 -0.49
CA MET A 146 0.04 18.43 0.83
C MET A 146 -1.29 18.50 1.60
N TRP A 147 -2.38 18.84 0.95
CA TRP A 147 -3.71 18.90 1.58
C TRP A 147 -4.20 17.53 2.09
N ASP A 148 -3.75 16.42 1.51
CA ASP A 148 -4.11 15.08 2.01
C ASP A 148 -3.51 14.82 3.39
N CYS A 149 -2.34 15.36 3.64
CA CYS A 149 -1.66 15.31 4.94
C CYS A 149 -2.26 16.32 5.92
N GLU A 150 -2.57 17.54 5.43
CA GLU A 150 -3.13 18.62 6.23
C GLU A 150 -4.49 18.30 6.84
N ARG A 151 -5.26 17.40 6.26
CA ARG A 151 -6.52 16.94 6.86
C ARG A 151 -6.37 16.48 8.31
N CYS A 152 -5.22 15.90 8.66
CA CYS A 152 -4.88 15.50 10.01
C CYS A 152 -3.90 16.49 10.66
N HIS A 153 -2.84 16.86 9.96
CA HIS A 153 -1.75 17.68 10.52
C HIS A 153 -2.12 19.12 10.80
N ALA A 154 -3.13 19.68 10.12
CA ALA A 154 -3.67 21.01 10.42
C ALA A 154 -4.94 20.98 11.28
N ASN A 155 -5.46 19.78 11.63
CA ASN A 155 -6.66 19.66 12.43
C ASN A 155 -6.36 19.96 13.91
N PRO A 156 -7.02 20.98 14.53
CA PRO A 156 -6.79 21.34 15.93
C PRO A 156 -6.95 20.16 16.91
N ASN A 157 -7.83 19.22 16.63
CA ASN A 157 -8.07 18.04 17.47
C ASN A 157 -6.89 17.04 17.45
N HIS A 158 -6.02 17.10 16.45
CA HIS A 158 -4.83 16.27 16.32
C HIS A 158 -3.54 16.98 16.74
N LEU A 159 -3.60 18.31 16.95
CA LEU A 159 -2.44 19.11 17.35
C LEU A 159 -2.21 18.95 18.86
N SER A 160 -1.47 17.90 19.23
CA SER A 160 -1.08 17.67 20.61
C SER A 160 0.39 17.24 20.70
N PRO A 161 1.07 17.50 21.84
CA PRO A 161 2.41 16.99 22.07
C PRO A 161 2.49 15.47 21.99
N ALA A 162 1.43 14.75 22.34
CA ALA A 162 1.36 13.30 22.31
C ALA A 162 1.37 12.74 20.88
N THR A 163 0.72 13.42 19.94
CA THR A 163 0.68 13.01 18.53
C THR A 163 1.84 13.57 17.72
N ASN A 164 2.48 14.66 18.20
CA ASN A 164 3.47 15.43 17.44
C ASN A 164 2.98 15.83 16.03
N ALA A 165 1.66 15.84 15.84
CA ALA A 165 1.05 16.24 14.58
C ALA A 165 0.99 17.76 14.52
N ASN A 166 1.63 18.34 13.53
CA ASN A 166 1.56 19.76 13.19
C ASN A 166 1.87 19.93 11.70
N ASN A 167 1.56 21.10 11.16
CA ASN A 167 1.74 21.43 9.75
C ASN A 167 2.95 22.34 9.47
N ALA A 168 3.94 22.37 10.35
CA ALA A 168 5.17 23.09 10.08
C ALA A 168 5.91 22.44 8.91
N CYS A 169 6.40 23.25 7.98
CA CYS A 169 6.97 22.80 6.71
C CYS A 169 8.04 21.69 6.88
N PHE A 170 8.93 21.85 7.85
CA PHE A 170 10.04 20.95 8.12
C PHE A 170 9.65 19.64 8.84
N VAL A 171 8.39 19.47 9.22
CA VAL A 171 7.88 18.18 9.73
C VAL A 171 7.81 17.14 8.60
N CYS A 172 7.44 17.58 7.41
CA CYS A 172 7.28 16.76 6.22
C CYS A 172 8.41 16.97 5.20
N HIS A 173 8.89 18.20 5.05
CA HIS A 173 9.92 18.54 4.06
C HIS A 173 11.32 18.54 4.70
N ARG A 174 12.23 17.82 4.08
CA ARG A 174 13.64 17.72 4.47
C ARG A 174 14.56 18.04 3.30
#